data_c185dbc4262f71b65c9bc51f1bed9cfc
#
_entry.id   c185dbc4262f71b65c9bc51f1bed9cfc
#
_cell.length_a   1.000
_cell.length_b   1.000
_cell.length_c   1.000
_cell.angle_alpha   90.00
_cell.angle_beta   90.00
_cell.angle_gamma   90.00
#
_symmetry.space_group_name_H-M   'P 1'
#
loop_
_entity.id
_entity.type
_entity.pdbx_description
1 polymer ?
#
loop_
_entity_poly.entity_id
_entity_poly.type
_entity_poly.pdbx_seq_one_letter_code
_entity_poly.pdbx_strand_id
1 'polypeptide(L)'
;MAHIPSVKVLVVIQADPLKSPRAVEALRIALGLGSHNEGNDLTIILGGRAPYLLANDTSNVVDSEILEKHLPVFIEWGTAFRIAPDAEVPPQWLPDCAIKTTTIQEIADAFQSADRVLVF
;
A
#
# COMPACT_ATOMS: atom_id res chain seq x y z
N MET A 1 25.62 -22.26 2.38
CA MET A 1 24.36 -21.69 1.84
C MET A 1 24.54 -20.20 1.60
N ALA A 2 24.28 -19.76 0.41
CA ALA A 2 24.42 -18.33 0.10
C ALA A 2 23.31 -17.53 0.81
N HIS A 3 23.70 -16.47 1.51
CA HIS A 3 22.77 -15.54 2.09
C HIS A 3 22.41 -14.49 1.05
N ILE A 4 21.11 -14.39 0.74
CA ILE A 4 20.61 -13.36 -0.15
C ILE A 4 20.13 -12.19 0.72
N PRO A 5 20.77 -11.03 0.64
CA PRO A 5 20.31 -9.89 1.44
C PRO A 5 18.89 -9.48 1.03
N SER A 6 18.08 -9.16 2.03
CA SER A 6 16.74 -8.63 1.83
C SER A 6 16.83 -7.24 1.18
N VAL A 7 16.01 -7.01 0.16
CA VAL A 7 15.84 -5.69 -0.46
C VAL A 7 14.57 -5.07 0.11
N LYS A 8 14.71 -3.99 0.84
CA LYS A 8 13.58 -3.27 1.44
C LYS A 8 12.99 -2.32 0.42
N VAL A 9 11.72 -2.51 0.10
CA VAL A 9 11.00 -1.71 -0.90
C VAL A 9 9.94 -0.87 -0.22
N LEU A 10 9.96 0.43 -0.49
CA LEU A 10 8.93 1.36 -0.06
C LEU A 10 8.10 1.77 -1.28
N VAL A 11 6.79 1.58 -1.19
CA VAL A 11 5.84 2.03 -2.20
C VAL A 11 4.98 3.13 -1.60
N VAL A 12 5.03 4.32 -2.19
CA VAL A 12 4.21 5.46 -1.78
C VAL A 12 3.16 5.70 -2.85
N ILE A 13 1.90 5.66 -2.45
CA ILE A 13 0.78 5.86 -3.36
C ILE A 13 0.05 7.14 -2.97
N GLN A 14 0.02 8.11 -3.89
CA GLN A 14 -0.68 9.39 -3.71
C GLN A 14 -1.79 9.58 -4.74
N ALA A 15 -1.80 8.76 -5.78
CA ALA A 15 -2.79 8.83 -6.84
C ALA A 15 -4.20 8.60 -6.29
N ASP A 16 -5.16 9.35 -6.82
CA ASP A 16 -6.56 9.25 -6.43
C ASP A 16 -7.22 8.04 -7.08
N PRO A 17 -7.61 7.01 -6.30
CA PRO A 17 -8.21 5.82 -6.87
C PRO A 17 -9.57 6.05 -7.53
N LEU A 18 -10.22 7.18 -7.23
CA LEU A 18 -11.52 7.51 -7.80
C LEU A 18 -11.40 8.22 -9.17
N LYS A 19 -10.19 8.63 -9.55
CA LYS A 19 -9.96 9.42 -10.78
C LYS A 19 -9.11 8.71 -11.82
N SER A 20 -8.26 7.78 -11.42
CA SER A 20 -7.37 7.10 -12.36
C SER A 20 -7.06 5.67 -11.91
N PRO A 21 -6.60 4.79 -12.81
CA PRO A 21 -6.21 3.43 -12.46
C PRO A 21 -4.85 3.35 -11.77
N ARG A 22 -4.15 4.46 -11.63
CA ARG A 22 -2.76 4.49 -11.16
C ARG A 22 -2.60 3.92 -9.75
N ALA A 23 -3.55 4.19 -8.85
CA ALA A 23 -3.48 3.69 -7.47
C ALA A 23 -3.62 2.16 -7.41
N VAL A 24 -4.55 1.60 -8.15
CA VAL A 24 -4.74 0.14 -8.24
C VAL A 24 -3.54 -0.51 -8.92
N GLU A 25 -3.00 0.12 -9.96
CA GLU A 25 -1.79 -0.35 -10.63
C GLU A 25 -0.60 -0.38 -9.67
N ALA A 26 -0.47 0.63 -8.81
CA ALA A 26 0.59 0.68 -7.81
C ALA A 26 0.50 -0.51 -6.84
N LEU A 27 -0.71 -0.88 -6.40
CA LEU A 27 -0.90 -2.05 -5.55
C LEU A 27 -0.53 -3.34 -6.29
N ARG A 28 -0.88 -3.45 -7.55
CA ARG A 28 -0.50 -4.60 -8.37
C ARG A 28 1.01 -4.75 -8.44
N ILE A 29 1.72 -3.66 -8.64
CA ILE A 29 3.19 -3.64 -8.68
C ILE A 29 3.75 -4.02 -7.31
N ALA A 30 3.21 -3.45 -6.24
CA ALA A 30 3.63 -3.77 -4.86
C ALA A 30 3.44 -5.26 -4.56
N LEU A 31 2.33 -5.84 -4.99
CA LEU A 31 2.05 -7.27 -4.83
C LEU A 31 3.15 -8.12 -5.48
N GLY A 32 3.51 -7.77 -6.71
CA GLY A 32 4.57 -8.47 -7.43
C GLY A 32 5.92 -8.37 -6.73
N LEU A 33 6.24 -7.18 -6.20
CA LEU A 33 7.50 -6.95 -5.49
C LEU A 33 7.57 -7.67 -4.15
N GLY A 34 6.44 -7.89 -3.49
CA GLY A 34 6.40 -8.54 -2.18
C GLY A 34 6.17 -10.05 -2.21
N SER A 35 5.81 -10.62 -3.36
CA SER A 35 5.32 -12.00 -3.43
C SER A 35 6.36 -13.06 -3.05
N HIS A 36 7.65 -12.77 -3.18
CA HIS A 36 8.71 -13.73 -2.88
C HIS A 36 8.89 -14.02 -1.38
N ASN A 37 8.41 -13.14 -0.51
CA ASN A 37 8.55 -13.29 0.95
C ASN A 37 7.31 -12.86 1.74
N GLU A 38 6.15 -12.95 1.12
CA GLU A 38 4.86 -12.62 1.74
C GLU A 38 4.77 -11.17 2.23
N GLY A 39 5.44 -10.26 1.52
CA GLY A 39 5.41 -8.84 1.83
C GLY A 39 6.29 -8.39 3.00
N ASN A 40 7.14 -9.26 3.54
CA ASN A 40 7.93 -8.94 4.74
C ASN A 40 8.90 -7.76 4.55
N ASP A 41 9.40 -7.54 3.32
CA ASP A 41 10.31 -6.43 3.03
C ASP A 41 9.61 -5.27 2.33
N LEU A 42 8.29 -5.28 2.30
CA LEU A 42 7.47 -4.29 1.63
C LEU A 42 6.83 -3.35 2.64
N THR A 43 6.97 -2.05 2.41
CA THR A 43 6.26 -1.01 3.16
C THR A 43 5.42 -0.22 2.18
N ILE A 44 4.15 -0.01 2.52
CA ILE A 44 3.21 0.76 1.69
C ILE A 44 2.71 1.95 2.49
N ILE A 45 2.88 3.15 1.93
CA ILE A 45 2.36 4.39 2.52
C ILE A 45 1.31 4.97 1.57
N LEU A 46 0.15 5.28 2.11
CA LEU A 46 -0.97 5.86 1.38
C LEU A 46 -1.16 7.32 1.76
N GLY A 47 -0.94 8.22 0.80
CA GLY A 47 -1.15 9.65 0.94
C GLY A 47 -2.28 10.15 0.06
N GLY A 48 -2.60 11.45 0.14
CA GLY A 48 -3.68 12.03 -0.64
C GLY A 48 -4.99 11.29 -0.42
N ARG A 49 -5.64 10.85 -1.48
CA ARG A 49 -6.87 10.05 -1.43
C ARG A 49 -6.64 8.55 -1.61
N ALA A 50 -5.38 8.12 -1.69
CA ALA A 50 -5.06 6.70 -1.84
C ALA A 50 -5.67 5.79 -0.76
N PRO A 51 -5.91 6.26 0.49
CA PRO A 51 -6.60 5.41 1.48
C PRO A 51 -7.97 4.88 1.04
N TYR A 52 -8.61 5.49 0.04
CA TYR A 52 -9.86 4.97 -0.51
C TYR A 52 -9.72 3.61 -1.19
N LEU A 53 -8.48 3.17 -1.49
CA LEU A 53 -8.22 1.78 -1.91
C LEU A 53 -8.68 0.77 -0.85
N LEU A 54 -8.69 1.16 0.41
CA LEU A 54 -9.01 0.32 1.55
C LEU A 54 -10.39 0.62 2.13
N ALA A 55 -11.23 1.33 1.39
CA ALA A 55 -12.59 1.62 1.81
C ALA A 55 -13.45 0.35 1.82
N ASN A 56 -14.43 0.33 2.71
CA ASN A 56 -15.41 -0.76 2.74
C ASN A 56 -16.23 -0.83 1.44
N ASP A 57 -16.50 0.33 0.84
CA ASP A 57 -17.16 0.44 -0.46
C ASP A 57 -16.17 0.98 -1.49
N THR A 58 -15.75 0.13 -2.43
CA THR A 58 -14.83 0.47 -3.51
C THR A 58 -15.51 0.51 -4.87
N SER A 59 -16.83 0.60 -4.92
CA SER A 59 -17.59 0.58 -6.18
C SER A 59 -17.20 1.71 -7.14
N ASN A 60 -16.74 2.85 -6.62
CA ASN A 60 -16.32 3.99 -7.43
C ASN A 60 -14.82 4.04 -7.72
N VAL A 61 -14.06 3.08 -7.22
CA VAL A 61 -12.63 2.98 -7.52
C VAL A 61 -12.42 2.53 -8.96
N VAL A 62 -11.56 3.22 -9.69
CA VAL A 62 -11.21 2.82 -11.05
C VAL A 62 -10.50 1.48 -11.01
N ASP A 63 -10.96 0.53 -11.84
CA ASP A 63 -10.46 -0.84 -11.84
C ASP A 63 -10.70 -1.59 -10.53
N SER A 64 -11.82 -1.34 -9.88
CA SER A 64 -12.18 -1.99 -8.61
C SER A 64 -12.12 -3.52 -8.68
N GLU A 65 -12.42 -4.11 -9.83
CA GLU A 65 -12.35 -5.57 -10.04
C GLU A 65 -10.93 -6.09 -9.86
N ILE A 66 -9.94 -5.34 -10.32
CA ILE A 66 -8.53 -5.68 -10.15
C ILE A 66 -8.14 -5.55 -8.68
N LEU A 67 -8.58 -4.46 -8.04
CA LEU A 67 -8.35 -4.23 -6.62
C LEU A 67 -8.87 -5.39 -5.77
N GLU A 68 -10.07 -5.85 -6.05
CA GLU A 68 -10.72 -6.95 -5.32
C GLU A 68 -9.96 -8.28 -5.44
N LYS A 69 -9.17 -8.44 -6.49
CA LYS A 69 -8.32 -9.63 -6.67
C LYS A 69 -7.03 -9.55 -5.86
N HIS A 70 -6.51 -8.34 -5.64
CA HIS A 70 -5.21 -8.14 -5.01
C HIS A 70 -5.28 -7.92 -3.50
N LEU A 71 -6.29 -7.21 -3.02
CA LEU A 71 -6.41 -6.91 -1.59
C LEU A 71 -6.41 -8.14 -0.69
N PRO A 72 -7.11 -9.23 -1.02
CA PRO A 72 -7.10 -10.41 -0.16
C PRO A 72 -5.70 -10.98 0.08
N VAL A 73 -4.79 -10.86 -0.89
CA VAL A 73 -3.42 -11.34 -0.73
C VAL A 73 -2.67 -10.51 0.29
N PHE A 74 -2.80 -9.19 0.25
CA PHE A 74 -2.19 -8.32 1.25
C PHE A 74 -2.75 -8.58 2.64
N ILE A 75 -4.06 -8.84 2.75
CA ILE A 75 -4.70 -9.17 4.01
C ILE A 75 -4.13 -10.48 4.56
N GLU A 76 -3.99 -11.49 3.71
CA GLU A 76 -3.41 -12.77 4.09
C GLU A 76 -1.95 -12.62 4.58
N TRP A 77 -1.18 -11.75 3.93
CA TRP A 77 0.19 -11.46 4.35
C TRP A 77 0.26 -10.70 5.68
N GLY A 78 -0.86 -10.11 6.12
CA GLY A 78 -0.86 -9.22 7.28
C GLY A 78 -0.20 -7.88 7.02
N THR A 79 -0.14 -7.45 5.75
CA THR A 79 0.47 -6.17 5.38
C THR A 79 -0.22 -5.02 6.09
N ALA A 80 0.54 -4.23 6.85
CA ALA A 80 0.04 -3.03 7.48
C ALA A 80 0.15 -1.87 6.50
N PHE A 81 -1.00 -1.35 6.06
CA PHE A 81 -1.03 -0.16 5.23
C PHE A 81 -0.86 1.07 6.11
N ARG A 82 0.14 1.88 5.80
CA ARG A 82 0.46 3.08 6.56
C ARG A 82 -0.21 4.30 5.95
N ILE A 83 -0.88 5.08 6.78
CA ILE A 83 -1.66 6.22 6.34
C ILE A 83 -0.89 7.49 6.68
N ALA A 84 -0.60 8.32 5.68
CA ALA A 84 0.10 9.59 5.89
C ALA A 84 -0.77 10.54 6.72
N PRO A 85 -0.15 11.44 7.52
CA PRO A 85 -0.89 12.31 8.45
C PRO A 85 -1.93 13.21 7.79
N ASP A 86 -1.67 13.64 6.56
CA ASP A 86 -2.54 14.55 5.80
C ASP A 86 -3.45 13.83 4.80
N ALA A 87 -3.45 12.50 4.82
CA ALA A 87 -4.25 11.72 3.88
C ALA A 87 -5.75 11.83 4.20
N GLU A 88 -6.55 11.80 3.14
CA GLU A 88 -8.00 11.75 3.26
C GLU A 88 -8.42 10.29 3.41
N VAL A 89 -9.13 10.00 4.49
CA VAL A 89 -9.53 8.62 4.82
C VAL A 89 -10.99 8.37 4.47
N PRO A 90 -11.36 7.13 4.11
CA PRO A 90 -12.75 6.78 3.84
C PRO A 90 -13.59 6.77 5.11
N PRO A 91 -14.93 6.88 4.99
CA PRO A 91 -15.81 6.80 6.16
C PRO A 91 -15.73 5.47 6.91
N GLN A 92 -15.51 4.38 6.20
CA GLN A 92 -15.35 3.06 6.78
C GLN A 92 -14.25 2.30 6.05
N TRP A 93 -13.38 1.65 6.83
CA TRP A 93 -12.34 0.79 6.31
C TRP A 93 -12.90 -0.61 5.95
N LEU A 94 -12.29 -1.22 4.95
CA LEU A 94 -12.54 -2.62 4.64
C LEU A 94 -12.18 -3.47 5.87
N PRO A 95 -13.07 -4.36 6.35
CA PRO A 95 -12.74 -5.26 7.46
C PRO A 95 -11.51 -6.11 7.15
N ASP A 96 -10.76 -6.43 8.19
CA ASP A 96 -9.56 -7.27 8.16
C ASP A 96 -8.31 -6.62 7.54
N CYS A 97 -8.40 -5.41 7.00
CA CYS A 97 -7.22 -4.65 6.60
C CYS A 97 -6.48 -4.12 7.83
N ALA A 98 -5.19 -4.34 7.88
CA ALA A 98 -4.34 -3.75 8.91
C ALA A 98 -4.01 -2.31 8.53
N ILE A 99 -4.50 -1.36 9.32
CA ILE A 99 -4.33 0.08 9.09
C ILE A 99 -3.46 0.65 10.20
N LYS A 100 -2.44 1.41 9.81
CA LYS A 100 -1.55 2.06 10.77
C LYS A 100 -1.40 3.53 10.40
N THR A 101 -1.76 4.43 11.33
CA THR A 101 -1.48 5.85 11.17
C THR A 101 0.02 6.11 11.33
N THR A 102 0.54 7.08 10.60
CA THR A 102 1.98 7.32 10.50
C THR A 102 2.28 8.79 10.74
N THR A 103 3.38 9.07 11.43
CA THR A 103 3.88 10.43 11.61
C THR A 103 4.83 10.81 10.47
N ILE A 104 5.08 12.12 10.32
CA ILE A 104 6.06 12.61 9.34
C ILE A 104 7.44 12.01 9.61
N GLN A 105 7.82 11.87 10.88
CA GLN A 105 9.11 11.30 11.25
C GLN A 105 9.21 9.82 10.83
N GLU A 106 8.15 9.06 11.04
CA GLU A 106 8.11 7.65 10.64
C GLU A 106 8.21 7.50 9.12
N ILE A 107 7.59 8.41 8.36
CA ILE A 107 7.72 8.44 6.90
C ILE A 107 9.16 8.72 6.49
N ALA A 108 9.79 9.71 7.10
CA ALA A 108 11.20 10.02 6.83
C ALA A 108 12.11 8.82 7.13
N ASP A 109 11.87 8.13 8.24
CA ASP A 109 12.63 6.94 8.62
C ASP A 109 12.44 5.81 7.59
N ALA A 110 11.21 5.64 7.08
CA ALA A 110 10.93 4.65 6.05
C ALA A 110 11.69 4.92 4.76
N PHE A 111 11.76 6.19 4.33
CA PHE A 111 12.55 6.58 3.17
C PHE A 111 14.03 6.28 3.36
N GLN A 112 14.57 6.55 4.54
CA GLN A 112 15.99 6.29 4.83
C GLN A 112 16.32 4.80 4.89
N SER A 113 15.38 3.98 5.37
CA SER A 113 15.59 2.54 5.54
C SER A 113 15.41 1.76 4.23
N ALA A 114 14.72 2.32 3.25
CA ALA A 114 14.40 1.61 2.02
C ALA A 114 15.60 1.54 1.07
N ASP A 115 15.76 0.39 0.44
CA ASP A 115 16.73 0.19 -0.64
C ASP A 115 16.18 0.67 -1.97
N ARG A 116 14.87 0.59 -2.14
CA ARG A 116 14.15 1.06 -3.33
C ARG A 116 12.91 1.82 -2.91
N VAL A 117 12.62 2.92 -3.59
CA VAL A 117 11.43 3.74 -3.36
C VAL A 117 10.69 3.93 -4.68
N LEU A 118 9.41 3.62 -4.68
CA LEU A 118 8.52 3.80 -5.82
C LEU A 118 7.39 4.74 -5.39
N VAL A 119 7.15 5.79 -6.19
CA VAL A 119 6.10 6.77 -5.89
C VAL A 119 5.10 6.82 -7.05
N PHE A 120 3.84 6.69 -6.72
CA PHE A 120 2.74 6.72 -7.69
C PHE A 120 1.74 7.82 -7.39
#